data_5c5afe473470b36fd513010570a8f31f
#
_entry.id   5c5afe473470b36fd513010570a8f31f
#
_cell.length_a   1.000
_cell.length_b   1.000
_cell.length_c   1.000
_cell.angle_alpha   90.00
_cell.angle_beta   90.00
_cell.angle_gamma   90.00
#
_symmetry.space_group_name_H-M   'P 1'
#
loop_
_entity.id
_entity.type
_entity.pdbx_description
1 polymer ?
#
loop_
_entity_poly.entity_id
_entity_poly.type
_entity_poly.pdbx_seq_one_letter_code
_entity_poly.pdbx_strand_id
1 'polypeptide(L)'
;DVYKRQVYPFAFIVTDINNRLYGPVMARRVVYGGFATAIAASIVLPPLLFQLGVIPFGLEAGRLVRIALASGMAFLVAQLVDILVFNRLRRKSWWKAPMASGVAGTIIDTLLFFSIAFAPLFVILGPNDGFALEGAPLLGVFTGTDAPRWLSWALGDFAVKLAVAVFGLVPYRVIINMVLPYREAPGARA
;
A
#
# COMPACT_ATOMS: atom_id res chain seq x y z
N ASP A 1 15.12 -5.62 -2.49
CA ASP A 1 13.74 -5.29 -2.06
C ASP A 1 13.26 -3.88 -2.41
N VAL A 2 14.14 -3.01 -2.91
CA VAL A 2 13.79 -1.65 -3.35
C VAL A 2 12.80 -1.68 -4.52
N TYR A 3 12.93 -2.63 -5.43
CA TYR A 3 12.05 -2.74 -6.61
C TYR A 3 10.61 -3.13 -6.28
N LYS A 4 10.37 -3.91 -5.23
CA LYS A 4 9.00 -4.28 -4.81
C LYS A 4 8.23 -3.08 -4.27
N ARG A 5 8.91 -2.14 -3.59
CA ARG A 5 8.29 -0.93 -3.05
C ARG A 5 7.86 0.07 -4.13
N GLN A 6 8.48 0.03 -5.31
CA GLN A 6 8.17 0.96 -6.40
C GLN A 6 6.89 0.60 -7.17
N VAL A 7 6.50 -0.68 -7.22
CA VAL A 7 5.31 -1.14 -7.95
C VAL A 7 4.02 -0.93 -7.14
N TYR A 8 4.12 -1.00 -5.82
CA TYR A 8 2.96 -0.94 -4.92
C TYR A 8 2.09 0.32 -5.05
N PRO A 9 2.66 1.52 -5.18
CA PRO A 9 1.87 2.73 -5.37
C PRO A 9 1.05 2.77 -6.66
N PHE A 10 1.50 2.05 -7.71
CA PHE A 10 0.74 1.97 -8.96
C PHE A 10 -0.55 1.16 -8.81
N ALA A 11 -0.63 0.26 -7.81
CA ALA A 11 -1.84 -0.49 -7.53
C ALA A 11 -3.02 0.43 -7.18
N PHE A 12 -2.80 1.51 -6.44
CA PHE A 12 -3.82 2.50 -6.12
C PHE A 12 -4.29 3.24 -7.37
N ILE A 13 -3.38 3.66 -8.24
CA ILE A 13 -3.72 4.32 -9.51
C ILE A 13 -4.59 3.41 -10.39
N VAL A 14 -4.23 2.13 -10.48
CA VAL A 14 -5.01 1.13 -11.25
C VAL A 14 -6.40 0.95 -10.64
N THR A 15 -6.50 0.86 -9.31
CA THR A 15 -7.79 0.76 -8.61
C THR A 15 -8.64 2.01 -8.82
N ASP A 16 -8.06 3.19 -8.73
CA ASP A 16 -8.74 4.47 -8.97
C ASP A 16 -9.28 4.59 -10.38
N ILE A 17 -8.47 4.20 -11.39
CA ILE A 17 -8.89 4.19 -12.79
C ILE A 17 -10.05 3.19 -12.98
N ASN A 18 -9.92 1.97 -12.47
CA ASN A 18 -10.99 0.97 -12.54
C ASN A 18 -12.26 1.44 -11.84
N ASN A 19 -12.13 2.06 -10.67
CA ASN A 19 -13.27 2.60 -9.93
C ASN A 19 -13.96 3.74 -10.67
N ARG A 20 -13.19 4.58 -11.36
CA ARG A 20 -13.74 5.69 -12.14
C ARG A 20 -14.42 5.22 -13.42
N LEU A 21 -13.85 4.26 -14.13
CA LEU A 21 -14.35 3.75 -15.42
C LEU A 21 -15.52 2.78 -15.23
N TYR A 22 -15.38 1.82 -14.34
CA TYR A 22 -16.28 0.68 -14.20
C TYR A 22 -17.08 0.68 -12.89
N GLY A 23 -16.80 1.61 -12.00
CA GLY A 23 -17.47 1.76 -10.72
C GLY A 23 -16.96 0.83 -9.61
N PRO A 24 -17.52 0.97 -8.39
CA PRO A 24 -16.98 0.34 -7.19
C PRO A 24 -17.10 -1.19 -7.15
N VAL A 25 -18.08 -1.75 -7.83
CA VAL A 25 -18.28 -3.21 -7.86
C VAL A 25 -17.12 -3.87 -8.61
N MET A 26 -16.77 -3.34 -9.77
CA MET A 26 -15.65 -3.87 -10.56
C MET A 26 -14.31 -3.61 -9.87
N ALA A 27 -14.12 -2.42 -9.31
CA ALA A 27 -12.91 -2.11 -8.54
C ALA A 27 -12.67 -3.12 -7.41
N ARG A 28 -13.70 -3.48 -6.64
CA ARG A 28 -13.60 -4.50 -5.59
C ARG A 28 -13.23 -5.88 -6.14
N ARG A 29 -13.80 -6.28 -7.28
CA ARG A 29 -13.43 -7.57 -7.92
C ARG A 29 -11.96 -7.61 -8.31
N VAL A 30 -11.44 -6.51 -8.86
CA VAL A 30 -10.01 -6.37 -9.19
C VAL A 30 -9.15 -6.48 -7.94
N VAL A 31 -9.55 -5.82 -6.84
CA VAL A 31 -8.83 -5.89 -5.55
C VAL A 31 -8.82 -7.33 -5.01
N TYR A 32 -9.95 -8.01 -4.99
CA TYR A 32 -10.02 -9.40 -4.50
C TYR A 32 -9.21 -10.36 -5.39
N GLY A 33 -9.26 -10.20 -6.71
CA GLY A 33 -8.43 -10.97 -7.64
C GLY A 33 -6.94 -10.71 -7.42
N GLY A 34 -6.54 -9.45 -7.31
CA GLY A 34 -5.17 -9.06 -7.00
C GLY A 34 -4.69 -9.58 -5.65
N PHE A 35 -5.54 -9.54 -4.63
CA PHE A 35 -5.25 -10.08 -3.30
C PHE A 35 -5.02 -11.61 -3.35
N ALA A 36 -5.92 -12.36 -4.00
CA ALA A 36 -5.75 -13.80 -4.15
C ALA A 36 -4.47 -14.16 -4.90
N THR A 37 -4.16 -13.43 -5.97
CA THR A 37 -2.92 -13.60 -6.74
C THR A 37 -1.68 -13.26 -5.89
N ALA A 38 -1.73 -12.19 -5.10
CA ALA A 38 -0.63 -11.79 -4.23
C ALA A 38 -0.35 -12.84 -3.14
N ILE A 39 -1.41 -13.41 -2.53
CA ILE A 39 -1.25 -14.50 -1.55
C ILE A 39 -0.65 -15.74 -2.22
N ALA A 40 -1.17 -16.17 -3.36
CA ALA A 40 -0.64 -17.31 -4.08
C ALA A 40 0.84 -17.10 -4.44
N ALA A 41 1.20 -15.93 -4.96
CA ALA A 41 2.58 -15.58 -5.26
C ALA A 41 3.47 -15.55 -4.00
N SER A 42 2.97 -15.07 -2.87
CA SER A 42 3.71 -15.03 -1.60
C SER A 42 4.00 -16.43 -1.03
N ILE A 43 3.19 -17.41 -1.35
CA ILE A 43 3.41 -18.80 -0.95
C ILE A 43 4.38 -19.50 -1.91
N VAL A 44 4.24 -19.27 -3.22
CA VAL A 44 4.96 -20.02 -4.25
C VAL A 44 6.33 -19.43 -4.56
N LEU A 45 6.44 -18.08 -4.66
CA LEU A 45 7.66 -17.43 -5.13
C LEU A 45 8.86 -17.58 -4.17
N PRO A 46 8.74 -17.41 -2.82
CA PRO A 46 9.90 -17.49 -1.94
C PRO A 46 10.59 -18.86 -1.98
N PRO A 47 9.91 -20.00 -1.85
CA PRO A 47 10.58 -21.30 -1.96
C PRO A 47 11.16 -21.55 -3.35
N LEU A 48 10.48 -21.10 -4.41
CA LEU A 48 10.99 -21.23 -5.77
C LEU A 48 12.28 -20.41 -5.98
N LEU A 49 12.30 -19.17 -5.53
CA LEU A 49 13.48 -18.29 -5.63
C LEU A 49 14.64 -18.78 -4.77
N PHE A 50 14.35 -19.42 -3.62
CA PHE A 50 15.37 -20.06 -2.80
C PHE A 50 15.98 -21.28 -3.52
N GLN A 51 15.17 -22.14 -4.13
CA GLN A 51 15.64 -23.28 -4.92
C GLN A 51 16.47 -22.86 -6.13
N LEU A 52 16.13 -21.72 -6.74
CA LEU A 52 16.87 -21.15 -7.88
C LEU A 52 18.15 -20.39 -7.46
N GLY A 53 18.48 -20.35 -6.16
CA GLY A 53 19.66 -19.63 -5.65
C GLY A 53 19.60 -18.10 -5.76
N VAL A 54 18.43 -17.54 -6.05
CA VAL A 54 18.22 -16.08 -6.19
C VAL A 54 18.17 -15.40 -4.83
N ILE A 55 17.69 -16.10 -3.79
CA ILE A 55 17.64 -15.63 -2.42
C ILE A 55 18.66 -16.42 -1.58
N PRO A 56 19.67 -15.75 -0.99
CA PRO A 56 20.78 -16.44 -0.30
C PRO A 56 20.43 -16.95 1.11
N PHE A 57 19.26 -16.64 1.65
CA PHE A 57 18.87 -17.01 3.02
C PHE A 57 17.43 -17.49 3.09
N GLY A 58 17.23 -18.60 3.78
CA GLY A 58 15.92 -19.05 4.22
C GLY A 58 15.45 -18.14 5.36
N LEU A 59 14.37 -17.41 5.14
CA LEU A 59 13.74 -16.65 6.21
C LEU A 59 13.04 -17.63 7.18
N GLU A 60 13.11 -17.36 8.47
CA GLU A 60 12.39 -18.13 9.48
C GLU A 60 10.89 -18.18 9.13
N ALA A 61 10.34 -19.40 9.01
CA ALA A 61 9.00 -19.62 8.47
C ALA A 61 7.92 -18.82 9.23
N GLY A 62 8.02 -18.74 10.56
CA GLY A 62 7.06 -17.99 11.37
C GLY A 62 7.07 -16.48 11.09
N ARG A 63 8.25 -15.90 10.86
CA ARG A 63 8.41 -14.49 10.51
C ARG A 63 7.88 -14.19 9.12
N LEU A 64 8.12 -15.10 8.16
CA LEU A 64 7.56 -14.97 6.80
C LEU A 64 6.04 -14.96 6.79
N VAL A 65 5.43 -15.88 7.54
CA VAL A 65 3.96 -15.96 7.65
C VAL A 65 3.41 -14.66 8.24
N ARG A 66 4.01 -14.15 9.32
CA ARG A 66 3.58 -12.89 9.94
C ARG A 66 3.66 -11.70 8.98
N ILE A 67 4.77 -11.56 8.26
CA ILE A 67 4.96 -10.48 7.28
C ILE A 67 3.97 -10.63 6.10
N ALA A 68 3.74 -11.85 5.62
CA ALA A 68 2.78 -12.12 4.54
C ALA A 68 1.35 -11.78 4.96
N LEU A 69 0.93 -12.17 6.17
CA LEU A 69 -0.38 -11.81 6.72
C LEU A 69 -0.51 -10.30 6.92
N ALA A 70 0.50 -9.64 7.47
CA ALA A 70 0.53 -8.19 7.64
C ALA A 70 0.37 -7.48 6.29
N SER A 71 1.12 -7.89 5.28
CA SER A 71 1.06 -7.32 3.93
C SER A 71 -0.30 -7.56 3.27
N GLY A 72 -0.83 -8.77 3.35
CA GLY A 72 -2.14 -9.10 2.78
C GLY A 72 -3.28 -8.31 3.44
N MET A 73 -3.31 -8.29 4.77
CA MET A 73 -4.34 -7.55 5.51
C MET A 73 -4.27 -6.04 5.25
N ALA A 74 -3.06 -5.46 5.31
CA ALA A 74 -2.86 -4.04 5.04
C ALA A 74 -3.32 -3.69 3.62
N PHE A 75 -2.89 -4.45 2.61
CA PHE A 75 -3.30 -4.26 1.22
C PHE A 75 -4.82 -4.31 1.07
N LEU A 76 -5.46 -5.36 1.56
CA LEU A 76 -6.90 -5.56 1.39
C LEU A 76 -7.70 -4.42 2.02
N VAL A 77 -7.41 -4.09 3.28
CA VAL A 77 -8.15 -3.05 4.00
C VAL A 77 -7.89 -1.67 3.39
N ALA A 78 -6.64 -1.35 3.06
CA ALA A 78 -6.28 -0.08 2.44
C ALA A 78 -6.98 0.12 1.09
N GLN A 79 -7.02 -0.90 0.23
CA GLN A 79 -7.70 -0.83 -1.06
C GLN A 79 -9.22 -0.69 -0.92
N LEU A 80 -9.83 -1.35 0.06
CA LEU A 80 -11.27 -1.19 0.30
C LEU A 80 -11.60 0.22 0.82
N VAL A 81 -10.75 0.78 1.70
CA VAL A 81 -10.88 2.16 2.18
C VAL A 81 -10.68 3.14 1.03
N ASP A 82 -9.67 2.91 0.18
CA ASP A 82 -9.43 3.71 -1.02
C ASP A 82 -10.69 3.78 -1.90
N ILE A 83 -11.29 2.64 -2.25
CA ILE A 83 -12.54 2.58 -3.03
C ILE A 83 -13.68 3.35 -2.36
N LEU A 84 -13.83 3.22 -1.03
CA LEU A 84 -14.89 3.92 -0.29
C LEU A 84 -14.71 5.44 -0.34
N VAL A 85 -13.51 5.94 -0.05
CA VAL A 85 -13.18 7.36 -0.05
C VAL A 85 -13.30 7.93 -1.46
N PHE A 86 -12.75 7.23 -2.45
CA PHE A 86 -12.84 7.63 -3.85
C PHE A 86 -14.30 7.80 -4.30
N ASN A 87 -15.17 6.82 -4.02
CA ASN A 87 -16.58 6.88 -4.41
C ASN A 87 -17.32 8.05 -3.79
N ARG A 88 -16.99 8.39 -2.55
CA ARG A 88 -17.61 9.51 -1.85
C ARG A 88 -17.25 10.87 -2.47
N LEU A 89 -16.06 10.96 -3.08
CA LEU A 89 -15.50 12.20 -3.60
C LEU A 89 -15.48 12.29 -5.13
N ARG A 90 -15.73 11.19 -5.86
CA ARG A 90 -15.55 11.11 -7.32
C ARG A 90 -16.37 12.12 -8.14
N ARG A 91 -17.47 12.66 -7.55
CA ARG A 91 -18.33 13.66 -8.19
C ARG A 91 -17.88 15.10 -7.96
N LYS A 92 -16.89 15.35 -7.07
CA LYS A 92 -16.51 16.71 -6.71
C LYS A 92 -15.52 17.31 -7.72
N SER A 93 -14.32 16.74 -7.81
CA SER A 93 -13.23 17.26 -8.66
C SER A 93 -12.38 16.10 -9.11
N TRP A 94 -11.74 16.21 -10.28
CA TRP A 94 -10.94 15.14 -10.88
C TRP A 94 -9.79 14.68 -9.98
N TRP A 95 -9.16 15.57 -9.23
CA TRP A 95 -8.00 15.29 -8.36
C TRP A 95 -8.35 14.98 -6.91
N LYS A 96 -9.50 15.49 -6.40
CA LYS A 96 -9.86 15.31 -4.99
C LYS A 96 -10.13 13.87 -4.61
N ALA A 97 -10.75 13.11 -5.50
CA ALA A 97 -11.03 11.71 -5.25
C ALA A 97 -9.73 10.89 -5.15
N PRO A 98 -8.85 10.82 -6.19
CA PRO A 98 -7.64 10.02 -6.10
C PRO A 98 -6.67 10.52 -5.03
N MET A 99 -6.59 11.83 -4.77
CA MET A 99 -5.73 12.36 -3.72
C MET A 99 -6.18 11.91 -2.34
N ALA A 100 -7.45 12.10 -2.01
CA ALA A 100 -7.98 11.76 -0.69
C ALA A 100 -8.02 10.24 -0.46
N SER A 101 -8.38 9.46 -1.49
CA SER A 101 -8.38 8.01 -1.39
C SER A 101 -6.97 7.46 -1.23
N GLY A 102 -6.02 7.94 -2.02
CA GLY A 102 -4.62 7.53 -1.93
C GLY A 102 -3.98 7.87 -0.58
N VAL A 103 -4.25 9.06 -0.03
CA VAL A 103 -3.79 9.42 1.33
C VAL A 103 -4.41 8.52 2.38
N ALA A 104 -5.73 8.32 2.35
CA ALA A 104 -6.42 7.45 3.31
C ALA A 104 -5.94 6.00 3.21
N GLY A 105 -5.81 5.46 1.99
CA GLY A 105 -5.26 4.14 1.75
C GLY A 105 -3.83 4.00 2.28
N THR A 106 -2.97 4.98 2.02
CA THR A 106 -1.58 4.99 2.50
C THR A 106 -1.49 4.99 4.03
N ILE A 107 -2.30 5.79 4.72
CA ILE A 107 -2.33 5.82 6.19
C ILE A 107 -2.70 4.43 6.73
N ILE A 108 -3.77 3.85 6.23
CA ILE A 108 -4.27 2.54 6.69
C ILE A 108 -3.26 1.44 6.37
N ASP A 109 -2.70 1.43 5.17
CA ASP A 109 -1.71 0.44 4.76
C ASP A 109 -0.47 0.46 5.64
N THR A 110 0.13 1.63 5.84
CA THR A 110 1.33 1.78 6.66
C THR A 110 1.06 1.41 8.13
N LEU A 111 -0.05 1.89 8.71
CA LEU A 111 -0.41 1.57 10.10
C LEU A 111 -0.63 0.06 10.28
N LEU A 112 -1.43 -0.57 9.42
CA LEU A 112 -1.72 -1.99 9.55
C LEU A 112 -0.48 -2.85 9.30
N PHE A 113 0.24 -2.59 8.20
CA PHE A 113 1.41 -3.38 7.86
C PHE A 113 2.47 -3.36 8.96
N PHE A 114 2.92 -2.19 9.36
CA PHE A 114 4.01 -2.08 10.34
C PHE A 114 3.59 -2.52 11.73
N SER A 115 2.35 -2.25 12.14
CA SER A 115 1.85 -2.74 13.43
C SER A 115 1.80 -4.26 13.48
N ILE A 116 1.18 -4.91 12.50
CA ILE A 116 1.04 -6.38 12.49
C ILE A 116 2.41 -7.05 12.29
N ALA A 117 3.25 -6.53 11.39
CA ALA A 117 4.55 -7.13 11.08
C ALA A 117 5.55 -7.03 12.24
N PHE A 118 5.56 -5.90 12.97
CA PHE A 118 6.67 -5.60 13.89
C PHE A 118 6.26 -5.31 15.33
N ALA A 119 5.02 -4.86 15.62
CA ALA A 119 4.65 -4.55 17.00
C ALA A 119 4.57 -5.83 17.85
N PRO A 120 5.10 -5.83 19.09
CA PRO A 120 5.10 -7.00 19.99
C PRO A 120 3.71 -7.57 20.28
N LEU A 121 2.65 -6.75 20.18
CA LEU A 121 1.27 -7.14 20.39
C LEU A 121 0.83 -8.30 19.49
N PHE A 122 1.41 -8.43 18.31
CA PHE A 122 1.06 -9.44 17.31
C PHE A 122 2.00 -10.65 17.30
N VAL A 123 2.71 -10.92 18.41
CA VAL A 123 3.62 -12.08 18.56
C VAL A 123 2.92 -13.42 18.32
N ILE A 124 1.62 -13.50 18.52
CA ILE A 124 0.81 -14.70 18.26
C ILE A 124 0.82 -15.12 16.78
N LEU A 125 1.08 -14.20 15.86
CA LEU A 125 1.14 -14.48 14.42
C LEU A 125 2.54 -14.93 13.96
N GLY A 126 3.54 -14.77 14.82
CA GLY A 126 4.92 -15.16 14.54
C GLY A 126 5.92 -14.43 15.44
N PRO A 127 7.18 -14.87 15.47
CA PRO A 127 8.19 -14.33 16.37
C PRO A 127 8.46 -12.85 16.10
N ASN A 128 8.84 -12.13 17.15
CA ASN A 128 9.26 -10.73 17.05
C ASN A 128 10.60 -10.59 16.34
N ASP A 129 10.75 -9.51 15.60
CA ASP A 129 12.04 -9.13 15.01
C ASP A 129 12.82 -8.28 16.03
N GLY A 130 13.86 -8.87 16.67
CA GLY A 130 14.68 -8.17 17.63
C GLY A 130 15.34 -6.94 17.05
N PHE A 131 15.84 -6.99 15.81
CA PHE A 131 16.47 -5.84 15.15
C PHE A 131 15.46 -4.71 14.85
N ALA A 132 14.23 -5.05 14.50
CA ALA A 132 13.19 -4.05 14.28
C ALA A 132 12.74 -3.37 15.59
N LEU A 133 12.87 -4.07 16.72
CA LEU A 133 12.49 -3.55 18.05
C LEU A 133 13.61 -2.79 18.75
N GLU A 134 14.85 -2.87 18.29
CA GLU A 134 15.96 -2.10 18.86
C GLU A 134 15.68 -0.59 18.79
N GLY A 135 15.97 0.12 19.88
CA GLY A 135 15.92 1.57 19.93
C GLY A 135 16.96 2.19 19.00
N ALA A 136 16.54 3.15 18.21
CA ALA A 136 17.41 3.92 17.34
C ALA A 136 16.87 5.36 17.21
N PRO A 137 17.74 6.33 16.86
CA PRO A 137 17.29 7.68 16.57
C PRO A 137 16.21 7.70 15.50
N LEU A 138 15.10 8.38 15.75
CA LEU A 138 13.98 8.43 14.82
C LEU A 138 14.45 9.01 13.47
N LEU A 139 14.17 8.29 12.38
CA LEU A 139 14.63 8.58 11.01
C LEU A 139 16.16 8.69 10.87
N GLY A 140 16.93 8.24 11.87
CA GLY A 140 18.40 8.35 11.87
C GLY A 140 18.93 9.78 12.08
N VAL A 141 18.08 10.76 12.32
CA VAL A 141 18.42 12.19 12.39
C VAL A 141 18.08 12.81 13.74
N PHE A 142 16.98 12.40 14.36
CA PHE A 142 16.51 12.97 15.61
C PHE A 142 17.20 12.28 16.80
N THR A 143 18.41 12.75 17.15
CA THR A 143 19.15 12.32 18.34
C THR A 143 18.40 12.74 19.61
N GLY A 144 18.18 11.78 20.53
CA GLY A 144 17.44 12.01 21.79
C GLY A 144 16.00 11.51 21.81
N THR A 145 15.49 11.02 20.68
CA THR A 145 14.21 10.31 20.59
C THR A 145 14.44 8.88 20.13
N ASP A 146 14.84 8.00 21.06
CA ASP A 146 15.01 6.59 20.75
C ASP A 146 13.64 5.94 20.60
N ALA A 147 13.38 5.45 19.41
CA ALA A 147 12.17 4.73 19.04
C ALA A 147 12.55 3.39 18.38
N PRO A 148 11.66 2.39 18.42
CA PRO A 148 11.89 1.15 17.68
C PRO A 148 12.19 1.45 16.20
N ARG A 149 13.17 0.77 15.61
CA ARG A 149 13.61 1.00 14.21
C ARG A 149 12.46 0.88 13.20
N TRP A 150 11.52 -0.04 13.44
CA TRP A 150 10.38 -0.22 12.56
C TRP A 150 9.51 1.05 12.42
N LEU A 151 9.49 1.91 13.45
CA LEU A 151 8.75 3.17 13.38
C LEU A 151 9.39 4.13 12.35
N SER A 152 10.72 4.20 12.33
CA SER A 152 11.45 4.98 11.30
C SER A 152 11.18 4.44 9.89
N TRP A 153 11.11 3.11 9.74
CA TRP A 153 10.75 2.49 8.45
C TRP A 153 9.31 2.79 8.05
N ALA A 154 8.37 2.78 9.01
CA ALA A 154 6.98 3.14 8.78
C ALA A 154 6.84 4.59 8.30
N LEU A 155 7.53 5.52 8.94
CA LEU A 155 7.52 6.92 8.55
C LEU A 155 8.14 7.15 7.15
N GLY A 156 9.25 6.48 6.86
CA GLY A 156 9.88 6.52 5.55
C GLY A 156 8.98 5.95 4.45
N ASP A 157 8.37 4.80 4.70
CA ASP A 157 7.39 4.17 3.79
C ASP A 157 6.18 5.09 3.54
N PHE A 158 5.63 5.65 4.60
CA PHE A 158 4.53 6.62 4.52
C PHE A 158 4.88 7.84 3.67
N ALA A 159 6.06 8.44 3.90
CA ALA A 159 6.51 9.60 3.15
C ALA A 159 6.66 9.30 1.64
N VAL A 160 7.26 8.15 1.30
CA VAL A 160 7.39 7.71 -0.10
C VAL A 160 6.02 7.48 -0.74
N LYS A 161 5.11 6.77 -0.07
CA LYS A 161 3.75 6.51 -0.57
C LYS A 161 2.96 7.81 -0.75
N LEU A 162 3.09 8.75 0.18
CA LEU A 162 2.46 10.06 0.08
C LEU A 162 2.99 10.85 -1.13
N ALA A 163 4.30 10.86 -1.33
CA ALA A 163 4.92 11.48 -2.51
C ALA A 163 4.37 10.85 -3.80
N VAL A 164 4.30 9.52 -3.86
CA VAL A 164 3.74 8.83 -5.04
C VAL A 164 2.25 9.14 -5.23
N ALA A 165 1.45 9.26 -4.17
CA ALA A 165 0.06 9.66 -4.28
C ALA A 165 -0.09 11.06 -4.91
N VAL A 166 0.79 12.00 -4.53
CA VAL A 166 0.81 13.35 -5.11
C VAL A 166 1.28 13.34 -6.56
N PHE A 167 2.45 12.76 -6.82
CA PHE A 167 3.01 12.70 -8.18
C PHE A 167 2.20 11.81 -9.13
N GLY A 168 1.54 10.79 -8.62
CA GLY A 168 0.66 9.88 -9.35
C GLY A 168 -0.58 10.58 -9.95
N LEU A 169 -0.94 11.77 -9.47
CA LEU A 169 -2.02 12.56 -10.08
C LEU A 169 -1.70 12.98 -11.52
N VAL A 170 -0.42 13.15 -11.87
CA VAL A 170 -0.01 13.53 -13.23
C VAL A 170 -0.36 12.43 -14.24
N PRO A 171 0.17 11.19 -14.13
CA PRO A 171 -0.18 10.12 -15.05
C PRO A 171 -1.67 9.77 -14.98
N TYR A 172 -2.30 9.83 -13.79
CA TYR A 172 -3.73 9.63 -13.64
C TYR A 172 -4.55 10.60 -14.49
N ARG A 173 -4.21 11.90 -14.49
CA ARG A 173 -4.88 12.91 -15.31
C ARG A 173 -4.71 12.63 -16.80
N VAL A 174 -3.50 12.29 -17.24
CA VAL A 174 -3.20 11.97 -18.64
C VAL A 174 -4.06 10.79 -19.10
N ILE A 175 -4.08 9.69 -18.35
CA ILE A 175 -4.85 8.50 -18.69
C ILE A 175 -6.36 8.81 -18.76
N ILE A 176 -6.89 9.55 -17.79
CA ILE A 176 -8.31 9.91 -17.78
C ILE A 176 -8.67 10.80 -18.97
N ASN A 177 -7.82 11.74 -19.34
CA ASN A 177 -8.08 12.59 -20.50
C ASN A 177 -8.01 11.82 -21.82
N MET A 178 -7.20 10.75 -21.89
CA MET A 178 -7.10 9.88 -23.08
C MET A 178 -8.28 8.92 -23.21
N VAL A 179 -8.77 8.39 -22.07
CA VAL A 179 -9.79 7.33 -22.05
C VAL A 179 -11.21 7.89 -21.89
N LEU A 180 -11.36 8.94 -21.13
CA LEU A 180 -12.62 9.67 -20.95
C LEU A 180 -12.37 11.14 -21.27
N PRO A 181 -12.71 11.64 -22.47
CA PRO A 181 -12.77 13.08 -22.69
C PRO A 181 -13.73 13.67 -21.66
N TYR A 182 -13.19 14.51 -20.78
CA TYR A 182 -13.87 15.09 -19.63
C TYR A 182 -15.09 15.87 -20.11
N ARG A 183 -16.28 15.30 -19.96
CA ARG A 183 -17.53 16.06 -19.97
C ARG A 183 -17.57 16.80 -18.64
N GLU A 184 -17.20 18.06 -18.61
CA GLU A 184 -17.57 18.96 -17.52
C GLU A 184 -19.08 18.81 -17.29
N ALA A 185 -19.47 18.37 -16.09
CA ALA A 185 -20.87 18.35 -15.72
C ALA A 185 -21.39 19.80 -15.86
N PRO A 186 -22.50 20.03 -16.60
CA PRO A 186 -23.08 21.35 -16.68
C PRO A 186 -23.44 21.81 -15.27
N GLY A 187 -22.78 22.83 -14.72
CA GLY A 187 -23.02 23.35 -13.39
C GLY A 187 -21.79 23.56 -12.49
N ALA A 188 -20.57 23.28 -12.93
CA ALA A 188 -19.35 23.51 -12.13
C ALA A 188 -18.74 24.91 -12.34
N ARG A 189 -19.51 25.85 -12.90
CA ARG A 189 -19.14 27.29 -12.95
C ARG A 189 -20.09 28.03 -12.06
N ALA A 190 -19.74 28.15 -10.79
CA ALA A 190 -20.19 29.20 -9.89
C ALA A 190 -19.20 29.27 -8.72
#